data_898448435faea8f80ba8bf5b9b34f76e
#
_entry.id   898448435faea8f80ba8bf5b9b34f76e
#
_cell.length_a   1.000
_cell.length_b   1.000
_cell.length_c   1.000
_cell.angle_alpha   90.00
_cell.angle_beta   90.00
_cell.angle_gamma   90.00
#
_symmetry.space_group_name_H-M   'P 1'
#
loop_
_entity.id
_entity.type
_entity.pdbx_description
1 polymer ?
#
loop_
_entity_poly.entity_id
_entity_poly.type
_entity_poly.pdbx_seq_one_letter_code
_entity_poly.pdbx_strand_id
1 'polypeptide(L)'
;MSLRRRHLSPLTQFLTIAILALFVGVAILAWPVIGKNVADPAGRPQPAPSEEARGTFRPTKEQWAGFKIEPVGLVSFRPEQVTEGSIAIDDDLTTPVFSQHSGRVIKLIAKLGDRVEAGAPLFEIQATEFVQAQNDLITALANLQTARSQLAQAQTNERRAHDLYLAQGGALKDWQQAQTDLITSQNTVRADEIALAAVRNRLRILGKSDKEIASLEAQPTQKLDPVTIVTAPIGGIITQRQIGLGQYINSMSGGASSPVYTIGNLSTVWLIANVRETDAPLMHVGEPVEVHVLAFPGRVFKAKISWVAPSIDSNTHRLSVRADVENPRGELKPGMFANFSIITGEAATAPAVPQRAIVYEGDTARVWVAEDDGTIAARSIRTGRIADGMVEILAGVSSGEKVVTRGALFIDRAATND
;
A
#
# COMPACT_ATOMS: atom_id res chain seq x y z
N MET A 1 14.96 -3.11 -33.62
CA MET A 1 16.05 -2.18 -33.36
C MET A 1 17.24 -2.98 -32.84
N SER A 2 18.22 -3.29 -33.70
CA SER A 2 19.29 -4.26 -33.47
C SER A 2 20.45 -3.57 -32.78
N LEU A 3 20.80 -4.01 -31.57
CA LEU A 3 22.00 -3.58 -30.86
C LEU A 3 23.23 -4.23 -31.52
N ARG A 4 24.00 -3.46 -32.28
CA ARG A 4 25.32 -3.83 -32.78
C ARG A 4 26.29 -4.00 -31.61
N ARG A 5 26.72 -5.22 -31.33
CA ARG A 5 27.90 -5.51 -30.48
C ARG A 5 29.15 -4.96 -31.21
N ARG A 6 29.77 -3.93 -30.62
CA ARG A 6 31.10 -3.46 -31.05
C ARG A 6 32.13 -4.45 -30.49
N HIS A 7 32.73 -5.25 -31.38
CA HIS A 7 33.91 -6.03 -31.04
C HIS A 7 35.12 -5.05 -30.92
N LEU A 8 35.74 -5.03 -29.75
CA LEU A 8 36.99 -4.33 -29.51
C LEU A 8 38.10 -5.01 -30.35
N SER A 9 38.96 -4.20 -30.97
CA SER A 9 40.04 -4.68 -31.81
C SER A 9 41.06 -5.53 -31.01
N PRO A 10 41.72 -6.53 -31.60
CA PRO A 10 42.64 -7.40 -30.87
C PRO A 10 43.81 -6.63 -30.22
N LEU A 11 44.15 -5.44 -30.72
CA LEU A 11 45.20 -4.58 -30.14
C LEU A 11 44.77 -3.98 -28.77
N THR A 12 43.48 -3.63 -28.57
CA THR A 12 42.96 -3.12 -27.30
C THR A 12 42.83 -4.22 -26.24
N GLN A 13 42.58 -5.46 -26.65
CA GLN A 13 42.56 -6.61 -25.75
C GLN A 13 43.97 -6.97 -25.24
N PHE A 14 44.99 -6.90 -26.10
CA PHE A 14 46.39 -7.11 -25.70
C PHE A 14 46.89 -6.03 -24.71
N LEU A 15 46.50 -4.76 -24.92
CA LEU A 15 46.90 -3.65 -24.05
C LEU A 15 46.30 -3.76 -22.64
N THR A 16 45.03 -4.20 -22.52
CA THR A 16 44.35 -4.39 -21.22
C THR A 16 44.95 -5.57 -20.43
N ILE A 17 45.31 -6.65 -21.09
CA ILE A 17 45.97 -7.82 -20.45
C ILE A 17 47.38 -7.46 -19.99
N ALA A 18 48.16 -6.68 -20.76
CA ALA A 18 49.49 -6.23 -20.38
C ALA A 18 49.49 -5.30 -19.18
N ILE A 19 48.52 -4.40 -19.07
CA ILE A 19 48.35 -3.49 -17.92
C ILE A 19 47.94 -4.28 -16.66
N LEU A 20 47.06 -5.28 -16.78
CA LEU A 20 46.67 -6.14 -15.66
C LEU A 20 47.83 -6.99 -15.13
N ALA A 21 48.69 -7.53 -16.02
CA ALA A 21 49.85 -8.29 -15.66
C ALA A 21 50.94 -7.44 -14.96
N LEU A 22 51.05 -6.15 -15.35
CA LEU A 22 51.97 -5.21 -14.68
C LEU A 22 51.53 -4.88 -13.27
N PHE A 23 50.21 -4.71 -13.01
CA PHE A 23 49.66 -4.47 -11.67
C PHE A 23 49.83 -5.69 -10.75
N VAL A 24 49.65 -6.90 -11.26
CA VAL A 24 49.83 -8.12 -10.46
C VAL A 24 51.35 -8.33 -10.15
N GLY A 25 52.25 -8.02 -11.09
CA GLY A 25 53.67 -8.10 -10.86
C GLY A 25 54.20 -7.13 -9.78
N VAL A 26 53.69 -5.90 -9.75
CA VAL A 26 54.03 -4.90 -8.73
C VAL A 26 53.48 -5.30 -7.35
N ALA A 27 52.30 -5.92 -7.28
CA ALA A 27 51.72 -6.41 -6.03
C ALA A 27 52.49 -7.58 -5.41
N ILE A 28 53.10 -8.46 -6.23
CA ILE A 28 53.90 -9.60 -5.77
C ILE A 28 55.31 -9.15 -5.30
N LEU A 29 55.87 -8.11 -5.88
CA LEU A 29 57.19 -7.57 -5.46
C LEU A 29 57.12 -6.70 -4.20
N ALA A 30 55.93 -6.13 -3.86
CA ALA A 30 55.73 -5.31 -2.67
C ALA A 30 55.35 -6.12 -1.41
N TRP A 31 55.04 -7.41 -1.52
CA TRP A 31 54.57 -8.26 -0.43
C TRP A 31 55.58 -8.52 0.69
N PRO A 32 56.91 -8.59 0.49
CA PRO A 32 57.84 -8.85 1.60
C PRO A 32 58.18 -7.65 2.44
N VAL A 33 57.75 -6.41 2.13
CA VAL A 33 58.08 -5.20 2.89
C VAL A 33 57.02 -4.87 3.97
N ILE A 34 55.81 -5.42 3.88
CA ILE A 34 54.71 -5.14 4.80
C ILE A 34 54.58 -6.19 5.91
N GLY A 35 55.36 -7.28 5.87
CA GLY A 35 55.23 -8.44 6.77
C GLY A 35 56.14 -8.47 8.02
N LYS A 36 56.70 -7.35 8.50
CA LYS A 36 57.57 -7.37 9.67
C LYS A 36 57.15 -6.37 10.80
N ASN A 37 55.86 -6.32 11.13
CA ASN A 37 55.44 -5.75 12.39
C ASN A 37 54.17 -6.45 12.86
N VAL A 38 54.19 -7.78 13.01
CA VAL A 38 53.22 -8.49 13.85
C VAL A 38 53.83 -8.58 15.22
N ALA A 39 53.41 -7.69 16.09
CA ALA A 39 53.69 -7.74 17.51
C ALA A 39 52.95 -8.93 18.15
N ASP A 40 53.67 -9.62 19.00
CA ASP A 40 53.35 -10.75 19.86
C ASP A 40 51.99 -10.67 20.54
N PRO A 41 51.11 -11.66 20.52
CA PRO A 41 49.82 -11.64 21.25
C PRO A 41 50.00 -12.26 22.64
N ALA A 42 50.74 -11.60 23.52
CA ALA A 42 50.80 -11.98 24.94
C ALA A 42 50.88 -10.74 25.82
N GLY A 43 49.98 -9.81 25.65
CA GLY A 43 49.72 -8.76 26.61
C GLY A 43 48.29 -8.93 27.15
N ARG A 44 48.18 -9.42 28.41
CA ARG A 44 46.95 -9.25 29.21
C ARG A 44 46.51 -7.79 29.09
N PRO A 45 45.21 -7.49 28.93
CA PRO A 45 44.76 -6.12 29.00
C PRO A 45 45.16 -5.58 30.39
N GLN A 46 46.13 -4.73 30.40
CA GLN A 46 46.34 -3.86 31.55
C GLN A 46 45.05 -3.09 31.72
N PRO A 47 44.47 -3.06 32.93
CA PRO A 47 43.39 -2.12 33.21
C PRO A 47 43.93 -0.73 32.85
N ALA A 48 43.23 -0.02 31.98
CA ALA A 48 43.50 1.36 31.66
C ALA A 48 43.68 2.09 33.03
N PRO A 49 44.73 2.95 33.18
CA PRO A 49 44.87 3.72 34.38
C PRO A 49 43.54 4.43 34.60
N SER A 50 42.91 4.17 35.75
CA SER A 50 41.82 4.99 36.25
C SER A 50 42.36 6.43 36.26
N GLU A 51 41.89 7.26 35.31
CA GLU A 51 42.05 8.70 35.41
C GLU A 51 41.44 9.09 36.75
N GLU A 52 42.27 9.24 37.75
CA GLU A 52 41.90 9.81 39.03
C GLU A 52 41.22 11.14 38.74
N ALA A 53 40.01 11.27 39.23
CA ALA A 53 39.11 12.37 39.05
C ALA A 53 39.79 13.72 39.29
N ARG A 54 40.14 14.42 38.21
CA ARG A 54 40.39 15.86 38.28
C ARG A 54 39.02 16.52 38.52
N GLY A 55 38.80 16.90 39.81
CA GLY A 55 37.67 17.70 40.23
C GLY A 55 36.89 17.09 41.39
N THR A 56 37.40 17.22 42.58
CA THR A 56 36.60 17.19 43.80
C THR A 56 36.25 18.63 44.17
N PHE A 57 34.97 18.90 44.40
CA PHE A 57 34.47 20.20 44.85
C PHE A 57 33.99 20.10 46.31
N ARG A 58 34.47 20.95 47.18
CA ARG A 58 34.00 21.09 48.57
C ARG A 58 33.10 22.31 48.68
N PRO A 59 31.78 22.15 48.68
CA PRO A 59 30.85 23.26 48.77
C PRO A 59 30.85 23.89 50.19
N THR A 60 30.65 25.20 50.27
CA THR A 60 30.29 25.85 51.52
C THR A 60 28.90 25.47 51.97
N LYS A 61 28.53 25.75 53.25
CA LYS A 61 27.16 25.45 53.73
C LYS A 61 26.10 26.17 52.92
N GLU A 62 26.36 27.40 52.49
CA GLU A 62 25.45 28.20 51.66
C GLU A 62 25.32 27.60 50.24
N GLN A 63 26.42 27.15 49.66
CA GLN A 63 26.42 26.49 48.33
C GLN A 63 25.69 25.16 48.40
N TRP A 64 25.90 24.36 49.44
CA TRP A 64 25.25 23.07 49.66
C TRP A 64 23.71 23.20 49.66
N ALA A 65 23.18 24.24 50.29
CA ALA A 65 21.74 24.51 50.34
C ALA A 65 21.15 24.86 48.99
N GLY A 66 21.97 25.28 48.01
CA GLY A 66 21.53 25.59 46.63
C GLY A 66 21.48 24.39 45.70
N PHE A 67 22.11 23.27 46.10
CA PHE A 67 22.13 22.05 45.27
C PHE A 67 20.92 21.16 45.55
N LYS A 68 20.41 20.50 44.51
CA LYS A 68 19.46 19.42 44.68
C LYS A 68 20.20 18.10 44.44
N ILE A 69 20.23 17.26 45.45
CA ILE A 69 20.87 15.95 45.37
C ILE A 69 19.80 14.90 45.44
N GLU A 70 19.81 13.98 44.49
CA GLU A 70 18.81 12.91 44.39
C GLU A 70 19.53 11.58 44.21
N PRO A 71 18.99 10.49 44.77
CA PRO A 71 19.56 9.17 44.54
C PRO A 71 19.31 8.73 43.06
N VAL A 72 20.29 8.03 42.51
CA VAL A 72 20.14 7.40 41.18
C VAL A 72 19.07 6.32 41.26
N GLY A 73 17.97 6.55 40.59
CA GLY A 73 16.86 5.62 40.51
C GLY A 73 17.05 4.55 39.45
N LEU A 74 16.25 3.49 39.56
CA LEU A 74 16.10 2.51 38.47
C LEU A 74 14.90 2.92 37.62
N VAL A 75 15.12 3.06 36.32
CA VAL A 75 14.07 3.40 35.33
C VAL A 75 14.01 2.31 34.28
N SER A 76 12.81 2.02 33.83
CA SER A 76 12.59 1.05 32.76
C SER A 76 12.75 1.74 31.39
N PHE A 77 13.70 1.29 30.61
CA PHE A 77 13.95 1.76 29.25
C PHE A 77 13.51 0.72 28.24
N ARG A 78 12.55 1.10 27.38
CA ARG A 78 12.12 0.28 26.25
C ARG A 78 12.94 0.65 25.02
N PRO A 79 13.51 -0.33 24.31
CA PRO A 79 14.05 -0.05 22.99
C PRO A 79 12.88 0.25 22.05
N GLU A 80 12.88 1.44 21.48
CA GLU A 80 11.88 1.88 20.53
C GLU A 80 12.52 2.59 19.35
N GLN A 81 11.91 2.42 18.17
CA GLN A 81 12.29 3.14 16.97
C GLN A 81 11.18 4.11 16.61
N VAL A 82 11.53 5.40 16.56
CA VAL A 82 10.59 6.45 16.19
C VAL A 82 10.73 6.72 14.69
N THR A 83 9.60 6.64 13.97
CA THR A 83 9.56 6.93 12.55
C THR A 83 8.29 7.69 12.20
N GLU A 84 8.32 8.34 11.05
CA GLU A 84 7.19 9.07 10.50
C GLU A 84 6.42 8.19 9.51
N GLY A 85 5.14 8.51 9.37
CA GLY A 85 4.30 7.85 8.40
C GLY A 85 2.93 8.50 8.27
N SER A 86 1.99 7.79 7.68
CA SER A 86 0.65 8.31 7.43
C SER A 86 -0.42 7.23 7.61
N ILE A 87 -1.63 7.70 7.82
CA ILE A 87 -2.82 6.86 7.80
C ILE A 87 -3.23 6.65 6.34
N ALA A 88 -3.45 5.41 5.96
CA ALA A 88 -3.92 5.00 4.64
C ALA A 88 -5.26 4.29 4.73
N ILE A 89 -5.94 4.19 3.60
CA ILE A 89 -7.13 3.34 3.48
C ILE A 89 -6.68 1.88 3.58
N ASP A 90 -7.52 1.05 4.16
CA ASP A 90 -7.37 -0.39 4.09
C ASP A 90 -7.81 -0.85 2.67
N ASP A 91 -6.83 -1.12 1.82
CA ASP A 91 -7.09 -1.52 0.43
C ASP A 91 -7.74 -2.90 0.35
N ASP A 92 -7.56 -3.77 1.35
CA ASP A 92 -8.20 -5.08 1.43
C ASP A 92 -9.71 -4.95 1.69
N LEU A 93 -10.14 -3.83 2.30
CA LEU A 93 -11.54 -3.49 2.57
C LEU A 93 -12.08 -2.41 1.62
N THR A 94 -11.41 -2.19 0.50
CA THR A 94 -11.76 -1.15 -0.48
C THR A 94 -12.02 -1.75 -1.83
N THR A 95 -13.14 -1.38 -2.47
CA THR A 95 -13.53 -1.89 -3.78
C THR A 95 -13.64 -0.75 -4.79
N PRO A 96 -12.87 -0.77 -5.87
CA PRO A 96 -13.07 0.09 -7.00
C PRO A 96 -14.32 -0.36 -7.78
N VAL A 97 -15.26 0.55 -8.00
CA VAL A 97 -16.50 0.30 -8.74
C VAL A 97 -16.32 0.78 -10.17
N PHE A 98 -16.52 -0.12 -11.11
CA PHE A 98 -16.56 0.18 -12.54
C PHE A 98 -17.99 0.17 -13.04
N SER A 99 -18.28 0.98 -14.06
CA SER A 99 -19.59 0.90 -14.72
C SER A 99 -19.72 -0.40 -15.50
N GLN A 100 -20.87 -1.03 -15.37
CA GLN A 100 -21.25 -2.19 -16.20
C GLN A 100 -21.70 -1.77 -17.60
N HIS A 101 -22.08 -0.49 -17.78
CA HIS A 101 -22.62 0.06 -19.02
C HIS A 101 -21.81 1.26 -19.49
N SER A 102 -21.70 1.38 -20.81
CA SER A 102 -21.14 2.57 -21.46
C SER A 102 -22.26 3.56 -21.78
N GLY A 103 -22.00 4.86 -21.55
CA GLY A 103 -23.01 5.87 -21.83
C GLY A 103 -22.75 7.19 -21.10
N ARG A 104 -23.78 8.05 -21.13
CA ARG A 104 -23.74 9.38 -20.53
C ARG A 104 -24.34 9.34 -19.12
N VAL A 105 -23.60 9.89 -18.15
CA VAL A 105 -24.11 10.08 -16.79
C VAL A 105 -25.18 11.19 -16.79
N ILE A 106 -26.41 10.83 -16.41
CA ILE A 106 -27.54 11.78 -16.40
C ILE A 106 -27.90 12.28 -15.02
N LYS A 107 -27.54 11.53 -13.97
CA LYS A 107 -27.80 11.94 -12.58
C LYS A 107 -26.77 11.29 -11.66
N LEU A 108 -26.27 12.08 -10.72
CA LEU A 108 -25.43 11.63 -9.61
C LEU A 108 -26.33 11.53 -8.37
N ILE A 109 -26.37 10.35 -7.73
CA ILE A 109 -27.21 10.08 -6.55
C ILE A 109 -26.31 10.14 -5.32
N ALA A 110 -25.25 9.34 -5.32
CA ALA A 110 -24.31 9.24 -4.20
C ALA A 110 -23.16 10.25 -4.33
N LYS A 111 -22.77 10.86 -3.22
CA LYS A 111 -21.72 11.88 -3.13
C LYS A 111 -20.49 11.33 -2.41
N LEU A 112 -19.37 12.02 -2.60
CA LEU A 112 -18.15 11.75 -1.84
C LEU A 112 -18.41 11.89 -0.34
N GLY A 113 -18.01 10.88 0.45
CA GLY A 113 -18.23 10.83 1.90
C GLY A 113 -19.57 10.19 2.33
N ASP A 114 -20.49 9.92 1.41
CA ASP A 114 -21.74 9.25 1.74
C ASP A 114 -21.48 7.80 2.19
N ARG A 115 -22.26 7.33 3.15
CA ARG A 115 -22.34 5.92 3.53
C ARG A 115 -23.40 5.25 2.66
N VAL A 116 -23.02 4.16 2.00
CA VAL A 116 -23.91 3.37 1.15
C VAL A 116 -23.95 1.92 1.63
N GLU A 117 -25.06 1.26 1.38
CA GLU A 117 -25.20 -0.20 1.56
C GLU A 117 -25.00 -0.91 0.23
N ALA A 118 -24.74 -2.22 0.27
CA ALA A 118 -24.70 -3.04 -0.92
C ALA A 118 -26.06 -2.95 -1.67
N GLY A 119 -26.02 -2.70 -2.98
CA GLY A 119 -27.22 -2.47 -3.81
C GLY A 119 -27.75 -1.03 -3.82
N ALA A 120 -27.22 -0.11 -2.98
CA ALA A 120 -27.63 1.28 -3.00
C ALA A 120 -27.31 1.97 -4.33
N PRO A 121 -28.20 2.86 -4.83
CA PRO A 121 -28.00 3.55 -6.10
C PRO A 121 -26.86 4.57 -6.01
N LEU A 122 -25.91 4.53 -6.95
CA LEU A 122 -24.79 5.46 -7.04
C LEU A 122 -25.06 6.59 -8.06
N PHE A 123 -25.48 6.23 -9.26
CA PHE A 123 -25.79 7.18 -10.33
C PHE A 123 -26.67 6.53 -11.41
N GLU A 124 -27.28 7.39 -12.23
CA GLU A 124 -28.08 7.00 -13.40
C GLU A 124 -27.24 7.27 -14.66
N ILE A 125 -27.27 6.31 -15.58
CA ILE A 125 -26.57 6.39 -16.86
C ILE A 125 -27.56 6.12 -18.01
N GLN A 126 -27.43 6.89 -19.07
CA GLN A 126 -28.07 6.61 -20.34
C GLN A 126 -27.17 5.65 -21.14
N ALA A 127 -27.46 4.35 -21.03
CA ALA A 127 -26.62 3.31 -21.60
C ALA A 127 -26.90 3.13 -23.11
N THR A 128 -25.89 3.38 -23.92
CA THR A 128 -25.95 3.25 -25.38
C THR A 128 -26.13 1.80 -25.84
N GLU A 129 -25.67 0.85 -25.05
CA GLU A 129 -25.75 -0.58 -25.31
C GLU A 129 -27.19 -1.09 -25.35
N PHE A 130 -28.12 -0.48 -24.59
CA PHE A 130 -29.53 -0.83 -24.65
C PHE A 130 -30.17 -0.44 -25.99
N VAL A 131 -29.82 0.76 -26.48
CA VAL A 131 -30.33 1.23 -27.79
C VAL A 131 -29.83 0.31 -28.92
N GLN A 132 -28.56 -0.05 -28.87
CA GLN A 132 -27.98 -0.98 -29.85
C GLN A 132 -28.64 -2.36 -29.79
N ALA A 133 -28.77 -2.93 -28.57
CA ALA A 133 -29.40 -4.23 -28.39
C ALA A 133 -30.88 -4.25 -28.85
N GLN A 134 -31.60 -3.13 -28.67
CA GLN A 134 -32.96 -2.98 -29.20
C GLN A 134 -32.97 -3.00 -30.74
N ASN A 135 -32.07 -2.25 -31.39
CA ASN A 135 -31.96 -2.25 -32.84
C ASN A 135 -31.60 -3.62 -33.39
N ASP A 136 -30.68 -4.33 -32.73
CA ASP A 136 -30.30 -5.70 -33.08
C ASP A 136 -31.51 -6.66 -32.94
N LEU A 137 -32.35 -6.48 -31.89
CA LEU A 137 -33.58 -7.28 -31.71
C LEU A 137 -34.60 -7.05 -32.83
N ILE A 138 -34.86 -5.78 -33.17
CA ILE A 138 -35.77 -5.41 -34.27
C ILE A 138 -35.30 -6.02 -35.57
N THR A 139 -34.01 -5.95 -35.87
CA THR A 139 -33.41 -6.50 -37.08
C THR A 139 -33.53 -8.02 -37.09
N ALA A 140 -33.21 -8.71 -36.00
CA ALA A 140 -33.33 -10.17 -35.92
C ALA A 140 -34.77 -10.66 -36.06
N LEU A 141 -35.74 -9.95 -35.48
CA LEU A 141 -37.16 -10.25 -35.64
C LEU A 141 -37.63 -10.08 -37.10
N ALA A 142 -37.22 -9.00 -37.76
CA ALA A 142 -37.58 -8.73 -39.16
C ALA A 142 -36.98 -9.79 -40.10
N ASN A 143 -35.72 -10.18 -39.91
CA ASN A 143 -35.06 -11.23 -40.68
C ASN A 143 -35.79 -12.57 -40.49
N LEU A 144 -36.08 -12.97 -39.27
CA LEU A 144 -36.79 -14.21 -38.97
C LEU A 144 -38.20 -14.22 -39.63
N GLN A 145 -38.91 -13.10 -39.57
CA GLN A 145 -40.22 -12.99 -40.23
C GLN A 145 -40.09 -13.14 -41.75
N THR A 146 -39.09 -12.54 -42.37
CA THR A 146 -38.79 -12.66 -43.79
C THR A 146 -38.45 -14.11 -44.17
N ALA A 147 -37.56 -14.74 -43.40
CA ALA A 147 -37.17 -16.14 -43.61
C ALA A 147 -38.35 -17.10 -43.49
N ARG A 148 -39.23 -16.88 -42.51
CA ARG A 148 -40.47 -17.68 -42.37
C ARG A 148 -41.42 -17.52 -43.55
N SER A 149 -41.54 -16.32 -44.10
CA SER A 149 -42.35 -16.06 -45.29
C SER A 149 -41.78 -16.77 -46.53
N GLN A 150 -40.43 -16.74 -46.68
CA GLN A 150 -39.73 -17.45 -47.76
C GLN A 150 -39.88 -18.98 -47.62
N LEU A 151 -39.81 -19.53 -46.41
CA LEU A 151 -40.00 -20.91 -46.11
C LEU A 151 -41.41 -21.34 -46.48
N ALA A 152 -42.42 -20.56 -46.11
CA ALA A 152 -43.84 -20.86 -46.54
C ALA A 152 -44.01 -20.87 -48.03
N GLN A 153 -43.38 -19.97 -48.79
CA GLN A 153 -43.36 -19.92 -50.20
C GLN A 153 -42.64 -21.16 -50.79
N ALA A 154 -41.48 -21.52 -50.29
CA ALA A 154 -40.70 -22.68 -50.70
C ALA A 154 -41.49 -24.01 -50.49
N GLN A 155 -42.14 -24.11 -49.31
CA GLN A 155 -43.02 -25.25 -49.00
C GLN A 155 -44.19 -25.39 -50.04
N THR A 156 -44.79 -24.28 -50.43
CA THR A 156 -45.86 -24.24 -51.37
C THR A 156 -45.37 -24.63 -52.78
N ASN A 157 -44.21 -24.14 -53.18
CA ASN A 157 -43.60 -24.44 -54.47
C ASN A 157 -43.17 -25.91 -54.56
N GLU A 158 -42.53 -26.44 -53.46
CA GLU A 158 -42.15 -27.85 -53.46
C GLU A 158 -43.36 -28.79 -53.59
N ARG A 159 -44.43 -28.56 -52.83
CA ARG A 159 -45.65 -29.34 -52.93
C ARG A 159 -46.21 -29.32 -54.36
N ARG A 160 -46.28 -28.12 -54.95
CA ARG A 160 -46.76 -27.97 -56.34
C ARG A 160 -45.90 -28.75 -57.35
N ALA A 161 -44.55 -28.63 -57.22
CA ALA A 161 -43.61 -29.33 -58.08
C ALA A 161 -43.69 -30.86 -57.91
N HIS A 162 -43.88 -31.33 -56.68
CA HIS A 162 -44.11 -32.73 -56.36
C HIS A 162 -45.38 -33.28 -56.95
N ASP A 163 -46.51 -32.57 -56.81
CA ASP A 163 -47.83 -32.97 -57.35
C ASP A 163 -47.79 -33.03 -58.88
N LEU A 164 -47.14 -32.05 -59.52
CA LEU A 164 -46.94 -32.04 -60.97
C LEU A 164 -46.08 -33.23 -61.46
N TYR A 165 -45.01 -33.54 -60.72
CA TYR A 165 -44.17 -34.70 -61.03
C TYR A 165 -44.94 -36.01 -60.90
N LEU A 166 -45.74 -36.21 -59.84
CA LEU A 166 -46.56 -37.38 -59.64
C LEU A 166 -47.65 -37.53 -60.74
N ALA A 167 -48.22 -36.42 -61.23
CA ALA A 167 -49.14 -36.35 -62.31
C ALA A 167 -48.50 -36.49 -63.71
N GLN A 168 -47.20 -36.77 -63.77
CA GLN A 168 -46.42 -36.87 -65.03
C GLN A 168 -46.42 -35.59 -65.89
N GLY A 169 -46.77 -34.45 -65.29
CA GLY A 169 -46.82 -33.14 -65.94
C GLY A 169 -45.61 -32.23 -65.63
N GLY A 170 -44.63 -32.69 -64.84
CA GLY A 170 -43.45 -31.94 -64.43
C GLY A 170 -42.13 -32.74 -64.44
N ALA A 171 -40.99 -32.07 -64.65
CA ALA A 171 -39.70 -32.74 -64.70
C ALA A 171 -39.17 -33.06 -63.26
N LEU A 172 -38.51 -34.20 -63.08
CA LEU A 172 -37.84 -34.59 -61.83
C LEU A 172 -36.86 -33.50 -61.33
N LYS A 173 -36.16 -32.88 -62.28
CA LYS A 173 -35.22 -31.80 -62.00
C LYS A 173 -35.91 -30.61 -61.31
N ASP A 174 -37.10 -30.25 -61.71
CA ASP A 174 -37.83 -29.10 -61.14
C ASP A 174 -38.26 -29.40 -59.71
N TRP A 175 -38.68 -30.64 -59.41
CA TRP A 175 -38.97 -31.04 -58.04
C TRP A 175 -37.71 -31.10 -57.16
N GLN A 176 -36.62 -31.69 -57.68
CA GLN A 176 -35.34 -31.72 -56.98
C GLN A 176 -34.80 -30.30 -56.62
N GLN A 177 -34.97 -29.33 -57.54
CA GLN A 177 -34.65 -27.95 -57.33
C GLN A 177 -35.53 -27.35 -56.22
N ALA A 178 -36.83 -27.57 -56.25
CA ALA A 178 -37.75 -27.08 -55.23
C ALA A 178 -37.46 -27.69 -53.82
N GLN A 179 -37.02 -28.96 -53.75
CA GLN A 179 -36.58 -29.59 -52.54
C GLN A 179 -35.31 -28.89 -52.00
N THR A 180 -34.33 -28.56 -52.86
CA THR A 180 -33.11 -27.84 -52.48
C THR A 180 -33.46 -26.47 -51.97
N ASP A 181 -34.35 -25.74 -52.62
CA ASP A 181 -34.80 -24.40 -52.19
C ASP A 181 -35.53 -24.45 -50.82
N LEU A 182 -36.35 -25.52 -50.60
CA LEU A 182 -36.98 -25.74 -49.31
C LEU A 182 -35.98 -25.98 -48.20
N ILE A 183 -34.99 -26.86 -48.42
CA ILE A 183 -33.92 -27.13 -47.45
C ILE A 183 -33.14 -25.84 -47.14
N THR A 184 -32.80 -25.06 -48.17
CA THR A 184 -32.12 -23.78 -48.03
C THR A 184 -32.92 -22.80 -47.16
N SER A 185 -34.23 -22.67 -47.44
CA SER A 185 -35.14 -21.81 -46.67
C SER A 185 -35.30 -22.28 -45.22
N GLN A 186 -35.32 -23.60 -44.97
CA GLN A 186 -35.34 -24.16 -43.63
C GLN A 186 -34.04 -23.80 -42.83
N ASN A 187 -32.91 -23.93 -43.52
CA ASN A 187 -31.61 -23.58 -42.90
C ASN A 187 -31.52 -22.08 -42.59
N THR A 188 -32.08 -21.20 -43.45
CA THR A 188 -32.13 -19.75 -43.19
C THR A 188 -32.98 -19.44 -41.96
N VAL A 189 -34.18 -20.02 -41.84
CA VAL A 189 -35.00 -19.85 -40.62
C VAL A 189 -34.26 -20.29 -39.38
N ARG A 190 -33.56 -21.43 -39.42
CA ARG A 190 -32.77 -21.92 -38.28
C ARG A 190 -31.63 -20.97 -37.90
N ALA A 191 -30.93 -20.41 -38.90
CA ALA A 191 -29.87 -19.42 -38.68
C ALA A 191 -30.42 -18.15 -38.01
N ASP A 192 -31.56 -17.63 -38.48
CA ASP A 192 -32.18 -16.43 -37.90
C ASP A 192 -32.77 -16.68 -36.50
N GLU A 193 -33.27 -17.89 -36.21
CA GLU A 193 -33.67 -18.28 -34.86
C GLU A 193 -32.48 -18.30 -33.89
N ILE A 194 -31.31 -18.77 -34.32
CA ILE A 194 -30.07 -18.73 -33.54
C ILE A 194 -29.63 -17.28 -33.33
N ALA A 195 -29.68 -16.43 -34.36
CA ALA A 195 -29.35 -15.02 -34.26
C ALA A 195 -30.27 -14.28 -33.26
N LEU A 196 -31.57 -14.52 -33.30
CA LEU A 196 -32.51 -13.97 -32.33
C LEU A 196 -32.21 -14.44 -30.90
N ALA A 197 -31.89 -15.74 -30.73
CA ALA A 197 -31.52 -16.27 -29.42
C ALA A 197 -30.25 -15.61 -28.87
N ALA A 198 -29.26 -15.30 -29.72
CA ALA A 198 -28.04 -14.57 -29.33
C ALA A 198 -28.37 -13.14 -28.84
N VAL A 199 -29.26 -12.43 -29.53
CA VAL A 199 -29.69 -11.09 -29.12
C VAL A 199 -30.46 -11.14 -27.79
N ARG A 200 -31.32 -12.11 -27.57
CA ARG A 200 -32.00 -12.34 -26.27
C ARG A 200 -31.01 -12.54 -25.15
N ASN A 201 -30.01 -13.37 -25.36
CA ASN A 201 -28.95 -13.59 -24.36
C ASN A 201 -28.18 -12.31 -24.04
N ARG A 202 -27.87 -11.50 -25.06
CA ARG A 202 -27.25 -10.20 -24.87
C ARG A 202 -28.12 -9.27 -24.01
N LEU A 203 -29.41 -9.20 -24.24
CA LEU A 203 -30.35 -8.42 -23.42
C LEU A 203 -30.42 -8.91 -21.97
N ARG A 204 -30.37 -10.24 -21.74
CA ARG A 204 -30.27 -10.80 -20.37
C ARG A 204 -28.98 -10.40 -19.67
N ILE A 205 -27.85 -10.46 -20.35
CA ILE A 205 -26.57 -10.03 -19.84
C ILE A 205 -26.59 -8.52 -19.44
N LEU A 206 -27.30 -7.72 -20.22
CA LEU A 206 -27.55 -6.32 -19.94
C LEU A 206 -28.55 -6.09 -18.78
N GLY A 207 -29.08 -7.15 -18.16
CA GLY A 207 -29.97 -7.08 -16.99
C GLY A 207 -31.47 -7.02 -17.32
N LYS A 208 -31.88 -7.25 -18.59
CA LYS A 208 -33.29 -7.29 -18.92
C LYS A 208 -33.92 -8.65 -18.59
N SER A 209 -35.06 -8.59 -17.91
CA SER A 209 -35.85 -9.80 -17.61
C SER A 209 -36.52 -10.41 -18.84
N ASP A 210 -36.81 -11.70 -18.77
CA ASP A 210 -37.54 -12.38 -19.88
C ASP A 210 -38.90 -11.74 -20.18
N LYS A 211 -39.58 -11.16 -19.18
CA LYS A 211 -40.80 -10.39 -19.36
C LYS A 211 -40.61 -9.13 -20.18
N GLU A 212 -39.56 -8.36 -19.89
CA GLU A 212 -39.23 -7.14 -20.65
C GLU A 212 -38.86 -7.50 -22.10
N ILE A 213 -38.06 -8.56 -22.30
CA ILE A 213 -37.67 -9.04 -23.63
C ILE A 213 -38.91 -9.45 -24.43
N ALA A 214 -39.82 -10.25 -23.85
CA ALA A 214 -41.06 -10.63 -24.50
C ALA A 214 -41.97 -9.44 -24.84
N SER A 215 -42.02 -8.43 -23.98
CA SER A 215 -42.77 -7.19 -24.26
C SER A 215 -42.18 -6.42 -25.44
N LEU A 216 -40.85 -6.35 -25.55
CA LEU A 216 -40.14 -5.74 -26.67
C LEU A 216 -40.35 -6.49 -27.98
N GLU A 217 -40.42 -7.83 -27.95
CA GLU A 217 -40.72 -8.65 -29.11
C GLU A 217 -42.16 -8.46 -29.58
N ALA A 218 -43.10 -8.31 -28.64
CA ALA A 218 -44.50 -8.06 -28.99
C ALA A 218 -44.73 -6.65 -29.54
N GLN A 219 -43.95 -5.67 -29.09
CA GLN A 219 -44.03 -4.27 -29.50
C GLN A 219 -42.64 -3.70 -29.87
N PRO A 220 -42.07 -4.07 -31.01
CA PRO A 220 -40.70 -3.67 -31.36
C PRO A 220 -40.51 -2.16 -31.53
N THR A 221 -41.57 -1.41 -31.75
CA THR A 221 -41.53 0.06 -31.86
C THR A 221 -41.59 0.78 -30.54
N GLN A 222 -41.83 0.07 -29.41
CA GLN A 222 -41.77 0.63 -28.10
C GLN A 222 -40.31 0.99 -27.77
N LYS A 223 -40.04 2.27 -27.48
CA LYS A 223 -38.71 2.71 -27.09
C LYS A 223 -38.33 2.12 -25.71
N LEU A 224 -37.23 1.42 -25.68
CA LEU A 224 -36.58 1.03 -24.45
C LEU A 224 -36.13 2.30 -23.70
N ASP A 225 -36.39 2.37 -22.40
CA ASP A 225 -35.74 3.41 -21.57
C ASP A 225 -34.25 3.04 -21.49
N PRO A 226 -33.38 3.86 -22.06
CA PRO A 226 -31.95 3.61 -22.03
C PRO A 226 -31.34 3.96 -20.64
N VAL A 227 -32.15 4.47 -19.72
CA VAL A 227 -31.69 4.86 -18.38
C VAL A 227 -31.57 3.61 -17.49
N THR A 228 -30.42 3.45 -16.89
CA THR A 228 -30.18 2.41 -15.88
C THR A 228 -29.45 2.98 -14.68
N ILE A 229 -29.61 2.31 -13.55
CA ILE A 229 -28.99 2.71 -12.28
C ILE A 229 -27.80 1.79 -12.04
N VAL A 230 -26.65 2.40 -11.77
CA VAL A 230 -25.48 1.68 -11.29
C VAL A 230 -25.50 1.70 -9.76
N THR A 231 -25.37 0.52 -9.16
CA THR A 231 -25.48 0.30 -7.72
C THR A 231 -24.14 -0.04 -7.08
N ALA A 232 -24.04 0.14 -5.77
CA ALA A 232 -22.87 -0.20 -4.97
C ALA A 232 -22.74 -1.74 -4.86
N PRO A 233 -21.58 -2.33 -5.20
CA PRO A 233 -21.35 -3.77 -5.03
C PRO A 233 -21.16 -4.20 -3.58
N ILE A 234 -20.67 -3.28 -2.75
CA ILE A 234 -20.45 -3.48 -1.30
C ILE A 234 -21.00 -2.31 -0.50
N GLY A 235 -21.24 -2.52 0.79
CA GLY A 235 -21.50 -1.43 1.73
C GLY A 235 -20.21 -0.76 2.20
N GLY A 236 -20.24 0.56 2.43
CA GLY A 236 -19.08 1.31 2.88
C GLY A 236 -19.25 2.82 2.75
N ILE A 237 -18.16 3.53 2.76
CA ILE A 237 -18.10 4.99 2.54
C ILE A 237 -17.49 5.25 1.16
N ILE A 238 -18.07 6.18 0.43
CA ILE A 238 -17.52 6.61 -0.86
C ILE A 238 -16.27 7.44 -0.60
N THR A 239 -15.10 6.85 -0.88
CA THR A 239 -13.79 7.48 -0.67
C THR A 239 -13.31 8.27 -1.88
N GLN A 240 -13.75 7.88 -3.09
CA GLN A 240 -13.43 8.58 -4.34
C GLN A 240 -14.60 8.53 -5.31
N ARG A 241 -14.75 9.59 -6.09
CA ARG A 241 -15.68 9.69 -7.23
C ARG A 241 -14.95 10.34 -8.40
N GLN A 242 -14.86 9.61 -9.51
CA GLN A 242 -14.11 10.04 -10.70
C GLN A 242 -15.04 10.34 -11.90
N ILE A 243 -16.34 10.53 -11.65
CA ILE A 243 -17.32 10.87 -12.68
C ILE A 243 -18.03 12.18 -12.39
N GLY A 244 -18.47 12.84 -13.47
CA GLY A 244 -19.25 14.07 -13.45
C GLY A 244 -20.59 13.93 -14.17
N LEU A 245 -21.52 14.82 -13.86
CA LEU A 245 -22.80 14.92 -14.56
C LEU A 245 -22.55 15.25 -16.05
N GLY A 246 -23.22 14.54 -16.96
CA GLY A 246 -23.09 14.72 -18.40
C GLY A 246 -21.85 14.08 -19.03
N GLN A 247 -20.95 13.54 -18.24
CA GLN A 247 -19.76 12.83 -18.72
C GLN A 247 -20.14 11.52 -19.40
N TYR A 248 -19.46 11.20 -20.50
CA TYR A 248 -19.53 9.89 -21.12
C TYR A 248 -18.49 8.97 -20.46
N ILE A 249 -18.92 7.79 -20.03
CA ILE A 249 -18.06 6.76 -19.42
C ILE A 249 -18.16 5.46 -20.21
N ASN A 250 -17.07 4.69 -20.16
CA ASN A 250 -17.02 3.35 -20.75
C ASN A 250 -17.27 2.28 -19.68
N SER A 251 -17.83 1.16 -20.10
CA SER A 251 -17.89 -0.06 -19.29
C SER A 251 -16.53 -0.78 -19.27
N MET A 252 -16.35 -1.74 -18.36
CA MET A 252 -15.15 -2.61 -18.35
C MET A 252 -14.92 -3.28 -19.70
N SER A 253 -15.97 -3.80 -20.32
CA SER A 253 -15.92 -4.40 -21.68
C SER A 253 -15.65 -3.36 -22.77
N GLY A 254 -15.99 -2.11 -22.53
CA GLY A 254 -15.72 -0.97 -23.42
C GLY A 254 -14.35 -0.31 -23.21
N GLY A 255 -13.46 -0.90 -22.39
CA GLY A 255 -12.10 -0.39 -22.17
C GLY A 255 -11.99 0.66 -21.06
N ALA A 256 -12.86 0.64 -20.05
CA ALA A 256 -12.69 1.50 -18.87
C ALA A 256 -11.38 1.16 -18.16
N SER A 257 -10.53 2.18 -17.99
CA SER A 257 -9.23 2.08 -17.30
C SER A 257 -9.27 2.61 -15.88
N SER A 258 -10.30 3.34 -15.49
CA SER A 258 -10.44 3.97 -14.17
C SER A 258 -11.78 3.65 -13.54
N PRO A 259 -11.83 3.44 -12.22
CA PRO A 259 -13.08 3.23 -11.51
C PRO A 259 -13.92 4.50 -11.50
N VAL A 260 -15.23 4.37 -11.52
CA VAL A 260 -16.17 5.49 -11.41
C VAL A 260 -16.37 5.97 -9.97
N TYR A 261 -16.34 5.02 -9.04
CA TYR A 261 -16.36 5.24 -7.60
C TYR A 261 -15.35 4.33 -6.92
N THR A 262 -14.93 4.69 -5.72
CA THR A 262 -14.22 3.79 -4.81
C THR A 262 -15.00 3.78 -3.49
N ILE A 263 -15.36 2.59 -3.02
CA ILE A 263 -16.11 2.37 -1.79
C ILE A 263 -15.21 1.60 -0.83
N GLY A 264 -14.97 2.13 0.37
CA GLY A 264 -14.11 1.51 1.38
C GLY A 264 -14.78 1.47 2.74
N ASN A 265 -14.39 0.48 3.52
CA ASN A 265 -14.74 0.42 4.93
C ASN A 265 -13.65 1.14 5.74
N LEU A 266 -13.99 2.28 6.34
CA LEU A 266 -13.08 3.07 7.16
C LEU A 266 -13.14 2.72 8.66
N SER A 267 -13.78 1.63 9.05
CA SER A 267 -13.80 1.15 10.45
C SER A 267 -12.45 0.61 10.91
N THR A 268 -11.61 0.22 9.96
CA THR A 268 -10.19 -0.09 10.13
C THR A 268 -9.41 0.75 9.14
N VAL A 269 -8.28 1.26 9.56
CA VAL A 269 -7.35 2.01 8.70
C VAL A 269 -5.94 1.46 8.85
N TRP A 270 -5.16 1.58 7.80
CA TRP A 270 -3.75 1.25 7.85
C TRP A 270 -2.92 2.42 8.33
N LEU A 271 -1.96 2.09 9.17
CA LEU A 271 -0.87 2.96 9.52
C LEU A 271 0.35 2.51 8.74
N ILE A 272 0.85 3.35 7.86
CA ILE A 272 2.03 3.05 7.05
C ILE A 272 3.19 3.89 7.57
N ALA A 273 4.15 3.21 8.19
CA ALA A 273 5.38 3.79 8.69
C ALA A 273 6.52 3.61 7.69
N ASN A 274 7.35 4.64 7.52
CA ASN A 274 8.50 4.66 6.63
C ASN A 274 9.79 4.52 7.43
N VAL A 275 10.18 3.29 7.74
CA VAL A 275 11.32 2.96 8.60
C VAL A 275 12.63 3.11 7.83
N ARG A 276 13.68 3.62 8.49
CA ARG A 276 15.01 3.75 7.89
C ARG A 276 15.63 2.38 7.65
N GLU A 277 16.44 2.26 6.61
CA GLU A 277 17.15 1.02 6.27
C GLU A 277 17.98 0.46 7.44
N THR A 278 18.62 1.35 8.24
CA THR A 278 19.40 0.97 9.43
C THR A 278 18.57 0.26 10.49
N ASP A 279 17.29 0.57 10.58
CA ASP A 279 16.36 0.05 11.58
C ASP A 279 15.54 -1.14 11.05
N ALA A 280 15.62 -1.41 9.74
CA ALA A 280 14.88 -2.48 9.06
C ALA A 280 15.06 -3.87 9.70
N PRO A 281 16.27 -4.29 10.13
CA PRO A 281 16.46 -5.61 10.76
C PRO A 281 15.70 -5.79 12.08
N LEU A 282 15.24 -4.70 12.69
CA LEU A 282 14.50 -4.72 13.96
C LEU A 282 12.99 -4.83 13.77
N MET A 283 12.48 -4.79 12.55
CA MET A 283 11.04 -4.74 12.27
C MET A 283 10.47 -6.14 12.05
N HIS A 284 9.58 -6.58 12.96
CA HIS A 284 8.94 -7.88 12.88
C HIS A 284 7.41 -7.77 12.99
N VAL A 285 6.72 -8.65 12.31
CA VAL A 285 5.26 -8.76 12.42
C VAL A 285 4.88 -9.16 13.85
N GLY A 286 3.90 -8.46 14.41
CA GLY A 286 3.41 -8.67 15.78
C GLY A 286 3.99 -7.70 16.81
N GLU A 287 5.02 -6.93 16.49
CA GLU A 287 5.57 -5.93 17.40
C GLU A 287 4.54 -4.84 17.71
N PRO A 288 4.47 -4.39 18.97
CA PRO A 288 3.56 -3.33 19.37
C PRO A 288 4.05 -1.97 18.87
N VAL A 289 3.09 -1.16 18.42
CA VAL A 289 3.33 0.19 17.92
C VAL A 289 2.45 1.18 18.68
N GLU A 290 3.04 2.24 19.18
CA GLU A 290 2.34 3.39 19.72
C GLU A 290 2.33 4.51 18.67
N VAL A 291 1.15 5.01 18.35
CA VAL A 291 0.95 5.97 17.25
C VAL A 291 0.43 7.28 17.78
N HIS A 292 1.15 8.33 17.47
CA HIS A 292 0.82 9.71 17.82
C HIS A 292 0.39 10.47 16.56
N VAL A 293 -0.91 10.64 16.39
CA VAL A 293 -1.47 11.38 15.26
C VAL A 293 -1.43 12.86 15.54
N LEU A 294 -0.87 13.66 14.64
CA LEU A 294 -0.72 15.11 14.84
C LEU A 294 -2.05 15.84 15.08
N ALA A 295 -3.14 15.33 14.49
CA ALA A 295 -4.48 15.89 14.67
C ALA A 295 -5.08 15.64 16.08
N PHE A 296 -4.50 14.73 16.88
CA PHE A 296 -5.00 14.34 18.20
C PHE A 296 -3.86 14.41 19.24
N PRO A 297 -3.40 15.61 19.61
CA PRO A 297 -2.32 15.77 20.56
C PRO A 297 -2.71 15.18 21.92
N GLY A 298 -1.77 14.40 22.51
CA GLY A 298 -1.99 13.75 23.82
C GLY A 298 -2.76 12.43 23.76
N ARG A 299 -3.19 11.96 22.59
CA ARG A 299 -3.85 10.66 22.43
C ARG A 299 -2.93 9.68 21.72
N VAL A 300 -2.74 8.52 22.34
CA VAL A 300 -1.94 7.42 21.79
C VAL A 300 -2.89 6.35 21.25
N PHE A 301 -2.69 5.98 20.00
CA PHE A 301 -3.35 4.84 19.39
C PHE A 301 -2.41 3.65 19.42
N LYS A 302 -2.90 2.51 19.91
CA LYS A 302 -2.11 1.29 20.02
C LYS A 302 -2.42 0.37 18.86
N ALA A 303 -1.39 -0.15 18.23
CA ALA A 303 -1.48 -1.09 17.12
C ALA A 303 -0.42 -2.18 17.23
N LYS A 304 -0.42 -3.11 16.28
CA LYS A 304 0.65 -4.09 16.10
C LYS A 304 1.02 -4.12 14.63
N ILE A 305 2.30 -4.35 14.35
CA ILE A 305 2.76 -4.55 12.98
C ILE A 305 2.04 -5.76 12.39
N SER A 306 1.27 -5.54 11.32
CA SER A 306 0.57 -6.59 10.57
C SER A 306 1.36 -7.05 9.35
N TRP A 307 2.22 -6.18 8.81
CA TRP A 307 3.00 -6.47 7.62
C TRP A 307 4.28 -5.65 7.56
N VAL A 308 5.34 -6.27 7.05
CA VAL A 308 6.64 -5.65 6.77
C VAL A 308 6.94 -5.88 5.31
N ALA A 309 7.33 -4.83 4.59
CA ALA A 309 7.65 -4.93 3.16
C ALA A 309 8.80 -5.91 2.93
N PRO A 310 8.74 -6.76 1.89
CA PRO A 310 9.81 -7.69 1.56
C PRO A 310 11.03 -7.01 0.94
N SER A 311 10.92 -5.73 0.58
CA SER A 311 11.99 -4.94 -0.06
C SER A 311 11.96 -3.49 0.41
N ILE A 312 13.12 -2.87 0.39
CA ILE A 312 13.29 -1.43 0.62
C ILE A 312 12.97 -0.69 -0.67
N ASP A 313 12.25 0.43 -0.57
CA ASP A 313 11.99 1.31 -1.70
C ASP A 313 13.31 1.96 -2.19
N SER A 314 13.64 1.73 -3.45
CA SER A 314 14.91 2.16 -4.04
C SER A 314 15.08 3.68 -4.17
N ASN A 315 13.99 4.44 -4.14
CA ASN A 315 14.03 5.90 -4.28
C ASN A 315 14.17 6.59 -2.94
N THR A 316 13.50 6.05 -1.90
CA THR A 316 13.44 6.67 -0.58
C THR A 316 14.39 6.03 0.43
N HIS A 317 14.94 4.85 0.14
CA HIS A 317 15.72 4.01 1.06
C HIS A 317 14.97 3.77 2.38
N ARG A 318 13.65 3.54 2.28
CA ARG A 318 12.78 3.27 3.42
C ARG A 318 12.12 1.91 3.29
N LEU A 319 11.98 1.24 4.42
CA LEU A 319 11.18 0.03 4.57
C LEU A 319 9.76 0.43 4.95
N SER A 320 8.78 0.03 4.17
CA SER A 320 7.37 0.24 4.53
C SER A 320 6.92 -0.80 5.54
N VAL A 321 6.35 -0.34 6.64
CA VAL A 321 5.80 -1.19 7.71
C VAL A 321 4.35 -0.78 7.93
N ARG A 322 3.45 -1.78 7.96
CA ARG A 322 2.02 -1.57 8.12
C ARG A 322 1.55 -2.08 9.48
N ALA A 323 0.68 -1.32 10.09
CA ALA A 323 -0.09 -1.73 11.27
C ALA A 323 -1.58 -1.42 11.05
N ASP A 324 -2.46 -2.29 11.53
CA ASP A 324 -3.90 -2.11 11.42
C ASP A 324 -4.43 -1.43 12.70
N VAL A 325 -5.26 -0.40 12.53
CA VAL A 325 -5.87 0.31 13.66
C VAL A 325 -7.38 0.38 13.50
N GLU A 326 -8.08 0.02 14.56
CA GLU A 326 -9.53 0.17 14.65
C GLU A 326 -9.91 1.66 14.67
N ASN A 327 -10.88 2.01 13.83
CA ASN A 327 -11.38 3.36 13.66
C ASN A 327 -12.93 3.41 13.70
N PRO A 328 -13.56 2.88 14.76
CA PRO A 328 -15.02 2.71 14.81
C PRO A 328 -15.79 4.03 14.73
N ARG A 329 -15.17 5.14 15.14
CA ARG A 329 -15.77 6.48 15.08
C ARG A 329 -15.42 7.26 13.82
N GLY A 330 -14.57 6.73 12.93
CA GLY A 330 -14.12 7.41 11.72
C GLY A 330 -13.29 8.68 11.98
N GLU A 331 -12.67 8.77 13.15
CA GLU A 331 -11.84 9.93 13.54
C GLU A 331 -10.52 9.96 12.77
N LEU A 332 -9.91 8.81 12.58
CA LEU A 332 -8.70 8.65 11.79
C LEU A 332 -9.06 8.70 10.31
N LYS A 333 -8.53 9.71 9.62
CA LYS A 333 -8.81 9.90 8.20
C LYS A 333 -7.56 9.57 7.37
N PRO A 334 -7.70 8.85 6.27
CA PRO A 334 -6.60 8.64 5.33
C PRO A 334 -5.94 9.96 4.93
N GLY A 335 -4.63 9.96 4.83
CA GLY A 335 -3.83 11.16 4.58
C GLY A 335 -3.38 11.92 5.83
N MET A 336 -3.84 11.58 7.03
CA MET A 336 -3.31 12.15 8.26
C MET A 336 -1.89 11.66 8.51
N PHE A 337 -1.01 12.57 8.96
CA PHE A 337 0.35 12.23 9.38
C PHE A 337 0.39 11.79 10.84
N ALA A 338 1.28 10.85 11.12
CA ALA A 338 1.49 10.31 12.44
C ALA A 338 2.97 9.96 12.69
N ASN A 339 3.37 10.02 13.94
CA ASN A 339 4.65 9.49 14.43
C ASN A 339 4.40 8.11 15.05
N PHE A 340 5.27 7.19 14.75
CA PHE A 340 5.20 5.79 15.18
C PHE A 340 6.36 5.48 16.10
N SER A 341 6.08 5.04 17.33
CA SER A 341 7.05 4.46 18.25
C SER A 341 6.89 2.94 18.19
N ILE A 342 7.75 2.27 17.43
CA ILE A 342 7.77 0.82 17.28
C ILE A 342 8.63 0.24 18.42
N ILE A 343 8.05 -0.64 19.22
CA ILE A 343 8.72 -1.24 20.36
C ILE A 343 9.46 -2.49 19.88
N THR A 344 10.80 -2.42 19.83
CA THR A 344 11.65 -3.45 19.21
C THR A 344 12.28 -4.42 20.20
N GLY A 345 11.89 -4.36 21.46
CA GLY A 345 12.42 -5.28 22.47
C GLY A 345 11.80 -5.10 23.85
N GLU A 346 12.23 -5.96 24.76
CA GLU A 346 11.77 -5.92 26.14
C GLU A 346 12.32 -4.72 26.90
N ALA A 347 11.53 -4.23 27.84
CA ALA A 347 11.93 -3.17 28.73
C ALA A 347 13.04 -3.67 29.68
N ALA A 348 14.18 -2.98 29.70
CA ALA A 348 15.27 -3.27 30.62
C ALA A 348 15.33 -2.16 31.67
N THR A 349 15.44 -2.57 32.94
CA THR A 349 15.60 -1.64 34.05
C THR A 349 17.09 -1.30 34.24
N ALA A 350 17.40 -0.01 34.19
CA ALA A 350 18.77 0.46 34.31
C ALA A 350 18.87 1.69 35.25
N PRO A 351 20.04 1.96 35.84
CA PRO A 351 20.28 3.21 36.56
C PRO A 351 20.06 4.43 35.67
N ALA A 352 19.40 5.44 36.16
CA ALA A 352 19.08 6.63 35.39
C ALA A 352 19.22 7.92 36.21
N VAL A 353 19.62 8.99 35.53
CA VAL A 353 19.68 10.33 36.09
C VAL A 353 18.89 11.29 35.17
N PRO A 354 18.35 12.38 35.74
CA PRO A 354 17.73 13.42 34.90
C PRO A 354 18.77 14.02 33.96
N GLN A 355 18.38 14.29 32.70
CA GLN A 355 19.29 14.87 31.70
C GLN A 355 19.99 16.13 32.15
N ARG A 356 19.34 16.96 32.98
CA ARG A 356 19.92 18.17 33.62
C ARG A 356 21.03 17.91 34.59
N ALA A 357 21.23 16.68 35.08
CA ALA A 357 22.30 16.29 35.98
C ALA A 357 23.63 16.01 35.26
N ILE A 358 23.56 15.83 33.95
CA ILE A 358 24.70 15.45 33.12
C ILE A 358 25.35 16.72 32.56
N VAL A 359 26.65 16.80 32.71
CA VAL A 359 27.47 17.83 32.08
C VAL A 359 28.25 17.19 30.94
N TYR A 360 28.08 17.75 29.74
CA TYR A 360 28.78 17.30 28.53
C TYR A 360 29.95 18.20 28.24
N GLU A 361 31.14 17.60 28.03
CA GLU A 361 32.35 18.31 27.62
C GLU A 361 32.93 17.59 26.38
N GLY A 362 32.68 18.17 25.20
CA GLY A 362 32.95 17.50 23.93
C GLY A 362 32.22 16.18 23.85
N ASP A 363 32.93 15.09 23.65
CA ASP A 363 32.38 13.72 23.53
C ASP A 363 32.26 12.99 24.88
N THR A 364 32.65 13.64 26.01
CA THR A 364 32.57 13.04 27.33
C THR A 364 31.37 13.56 28.10
N ALA A 365 30.75 12.65 28.85
CA ALA A 365 29.67 12.98 29.79
C ALA A 365 30.12 12.71 31.21
N ARG A 366 29.79 13.61 32.12
CA ARG A 366 30.08 13.44 33.55
C ARG A 366 28.91 13.86 34.43
N VAL A 367 28.87 13.30 35.62
CA VAL A 367 27.92 13.70 36.67
C VAL A 367 28.70 14.04 37.93
N TRP A 368 28.11 14.84 38.80
CA TRP A 368 28.65 15.19 40.09
C TRP A 368 28.00 14.32 41.14
N VAL A 369 28.81 13.46 41.79
CA VAL A 369 28.37 12.51 42.83
C VAL A 369 28.68 13.10 44.20
N ALA A 370 27.71 13.16 45.08
CA ALA A 370 27.87 13.57 46.46
C ALA A 370 28.33 12.38 47.29
N GLU A 371 29.48 12.52 47.91
CA GLU A 371 30.06 11.52 48.80
C GLU A 371 29.69 11.76 50.28
N ASP A 372 29.76 10.71 51.09
CA ASP A 372 29.31 10.77 52.49
C ASP A 372 30.20 11.68 53.39
N ASP A 373 31.39 12.02 52.92
CA ASP A 373 32.33 12.97 53.61
C ASP A 373 31.97 14.45 53.34
N GLY A 374 30.92 14.73 52.60
CA GLY A 374 30.46 16.07 52.22
C GLY A 374 31.24 16.68 51.06
N THR A 375 31.96 15.88 50.29
CA THR A 375 32.57 16.28 49.02
C THR A 375 31.69 15.91 47.85
N ILE A 376 31.88 16.60 46.74
CA ILE A 376 31.19 16.30 45.46
C ILE A 376 32.30 15.99 44.45
N ALA A 377 32.29 14.75 43.93
CA ALA A 377 33.28 14.28 42.97
C ALA A 377 32.73 14.23 41.55
N ALA A 378 33.50 14.72 40.57
CA ALA A 378 33.18 14.53 39.18
C ALA A 378 33.43 13.07 38.79
N ARG A 379 32.45 12.43 38.17
CA ARG A 379 32.58 11.05 37.72
C ARG A 379 32.18 10.95 36.26
N SER A 380 33.08 10.45 35.42
CA SER A 380 32.81 10.19 34.02
C SER A 380 31.79 9.06 33.91
N ILE A 381 30.81 9.26 33.03
CA ILE A 381 29.74 8.30 32.80
C ILE A 381 29.67 7.94 31.32
N ARG A 382 29.13 6.79 31.05
CA ARG A 382 28.69 6.40 29.70
C ARG A 382 27.18 6.39 29.69
N THR A 383 26.59 7.26 28.87
CA THR A 383 25.15 7.40 28.72
C THR A 383 24.60 6.41 27.71
N GLY A 384 23.38 6.00 27.90
CA GLY A 384 22.60 5.14 27.00
C GLY A 384 21.35 5.85 26.45
N ARG A 385 20.21 5.18 26.51
CA ARG A 385 18.93 5.65 26.04
C ARG A 385 18.37 6.82 26.86
N ILE A 386 17.49 7.59 26.26
CA ILE A 386 16.76 8.67 26.92
C ILE A 386 15.28 8.34 26.90
N ALA A 387 14.63 8.39 28.06
CA ALA A 387 13.19 8.20 28.18
C ALA A 387 12.65 9.17 29.25
N ASP A 388 11.56 9.88 28.96
CA ASP A 388 10.87 10.81 29.87
C ASP A 388 11.78 11.82 30.58
N GLY A 389 12.83 12.32 29.89
CA GLY A 389 13.82 13.25 30.46
C GLY A 389 14.83 12.61 31.39
N MET A 390 14.80 11.29 31.55
CA MET A 390 15.80 10.48 32.24
C MET A 390 16.76 9.84 31.24
N VAL A 391 18.04 9.81 31.58
CA VAL A 391 19.13 9.25 30.77
C VAL A 391 19.64 7.99 31.44
N GLU A 392 19.67 6.89 30.70
CA GLU A 392 20.24 5.63 31.12
C GLU A 392 21.75 5.76 31.34
N ILE A 393 22.25 5.19 32.44
CA ILE A 393 23.66 5.13 32.73
C ILE A 393 24.17 3.70 32.51
N LEU A 394 25.00 3.54 31.49
CA LEU A 394 25.61 2.25 31.13
C LEU A 394 26.85 1.94 31.98
N ALA A 395 27.54 2.97 32.44
CA ALA A 395 28.71 2.84 33.31
C ALA A 395 29.01 4.16 34.04
N GLY A 396 29.67 4.08 35.21
CA GLY A 396 30.19 5.21 35.97
C GLY A 396 29.45 5.49 37.28
N VAL A 397 28.12 5.21 37.34
CA VAL A 397 27.33 5.41 38.57
C VAL A 397 26.34 4.26 38.74
N SER A 398 26.14 3.85 39.99
CA SER A 398 25.23 2.76 40.37
C SER A 398 23.95 3.29 41.00
N SER A 399 22.90 2.46 40.98
CA SER A 399 21.63 2.75 41.67
C SER A 399 21.86 2.99 43.16
N GLY A 400 21.23 4.04 43.69
CA GLY A 400 21.33 4.44 45.09
C GLY A 400 22.43 5.48 45.39
N GLU A 401 23.41 5.68 44.50
CA GLU A 401 24.37 6.76 44.63
C GLU A 401 23.69 8.13 44.50
N LYS A 402 24.19 9.11 45.23
CA LYS A 402 23.58 10.45 45.27
C LYS A 402 24.23 11.36 44.24
N VAL A 403 23.44 11.86 43.27
CA VAL A 403 23.94 12.76 42.23
C VAL A 403 23.32 14.16 42.34
N VAL A 404 24.08 15.15 41.95
CA VAL A 404 23.62 16.54 41.90
C VAL A 404 22.73 16.71 40.65
N THR A 405 21.42 16.89 40.85
CA THR A 405 20.46 17.08 39.79
C THR A 405 20.15 18.55 39.48
N ARG A 406 20.54 19.45 40.38
CA ARG A 406 20.43 20.90 40.17
C ARG A 406 21.71 21.58 40.71
N GLY A 407 22.34 22.41 39.90
CA GLY A 407 23.59 23.10 40.20
C GLY A 407 24.83 22.42 39.64
N ALA A 408 24.72 21.29 38.93
CA ALA A 408 25.85 20.56 38.35
C ALA A 408 26.73 21.44 37.45
N LEU A 409 26.16 22.30 36.61
CA LEU A 409 26.91 23.22 35.76
C LEU A 409 27.64 24.32 36.52
N PHE A 410 27.12 24.74 37.69
CA PHE A 410 27.78 25.69 38.55
C PHE A 410 29.04 25.06 39.19
N ILE A 411 28.91 23.84 39.70
CA ILE A 411 30.03 23.10 40.29
C ILE A 411 31.10 22.89 39.22
N ASP A 412 30.69 22.52 38.02
CA ASP A 412 31.59 22.27 36.90
C ASP A 412 32.45 23.49 36.53
N ARG A 413 31.86 24.67 36.51
CA ARG A 413 32.57 25.92 36.25
C ARG A 413 33.47 26.33 37.42
N ALA A 414 33.05 26.07 38.66
CA ALA A 414 33.84 26.38 39.83
C ALA A 414 35.06 25.46 39.95
N ALA A 415 34.89 24.17 39.67
CA ALA A 415 35.96 23.17 39.74
C ALA A 415 36.96 23.23 38.57
N THR A 416 36.60 23.88 37.45
CA THR A 416 37.48 24.03 36.27
C THR A 416 38.32 25.30 36.33
N ASN A 417 37.98 26.26 37.23
CA ASN A 417 38.68 27.53 37.40
C ASN A 417 39.69 27.50 38.56
N ASP A 418 39.80 26.42 39.32
CA ASP A 418 40.84 26.13 40.32
C ASP A 418 41.86 25.11 39.71
#